data_e79e7a2187901b1bd923309aecf4edf4
#
_entry.id   e79e7a2187901b1bd923309aecf4edf4
#
_cell.length_a   1.000
_cell.length_b   1.000
_cell.length_c   1.000
_cell.angle_alpha   90.00
_cell.angle_beta   90.00
_cell.angle_gamma   90.00
#
_symmetry.space_group_name_H-M   'P 1'
#
loop_
_entity.id
_entity.type
_entity.pdbx_description
1 polymer ?
#
loop_
_entity_poly.entity_id
_entity_poly.type
_entity_poly.pdbx_seq_one_letter_code
_entity_poly.pdbx_strand_id
1 'polypeptide(L)'
;KALWDQFLPLCLESIHHIYDRLDIQFDMELGESYFHNRLGPLVQRLLDNGMAKISEGAVCVFLNGFEVPMLIRKQDGAYLYATTDLATIEYRVETFKPDAILY
;
A
#
# COMPACT_ATOMS: atom_id res chain seq x y z
N LYS A 1 -11.73 11.17 -11.58
CA LYS A 1 -11.26 11.88 -10.38
C LYS A 1 -12.38 12.71 -9.75
N ALA A 2 -13.10 13.57 -10.50
CA ALA A 2 -14.17 14.44 -9.97
C ALA A 2 -15.30 13.66 -9.26
N LEU A 3 -15.72 12.50 -9.79
CA LEU A 3 -16.71 11.65 -9.13
C LEU A 3 -16.18 11.03 -7.83
N TRP A 4 -14.93 10.60 -7.83
CA TRP A 4 -14.27 10.10 -6.63
C TRP A 4 -14.26 11.14 -5.51
N ASP A 5 -13.85 12.37 -5.84
CA ASP A 5 -13.79 13.47 -4.88
C ASP A 5 -15.16 13.84 -4.28
N GLN A 6 -16.27 13.54 -5.00
CA GLN A 6 -17.64 13.75 -4.53
C GLN A 6 -18.16 12.59 -3.68
N PHE A 7 -17.89 11.35 -4.06
CA PHE A 7 -18.47 10.17 -3.40
C PHE A 7 -17.68 9.70 -2.19
N LEU A 8 -16.36 9.88 -2.18
CA LEU A 8 -15.52 9.41 -1.07
C LEU A 8 -15.97 9.97 0.30
N PRO A 9 -16.26 11.28 0.46
CA PRO A 9 -16.73 11.80 1.75
C PRO A 9 -18.02 11.14 2.24
N LEU A 10 -18.98 10.89 1.34
CA LEU A 10 -20.24 10.25 1.67
C LEU A 10 -20.05 8.79 2.12
N CYS A 11 -19.13 8.08 1.45
CA CYS A 11 -18.78 6.72 1.85
C CYS A 11 -18.12 6.69 3.23
N LEU A 12 -17.20 7.60 3.51
CA LEU A 12 -16.54 7.70 4.81
C LEU A 12 -17.53 8.04 5.92
N GLU A 13 -18.46 8.97 5.69
CA GLU A 13 -19.52 9.29 6.65
C GLU A 13 -20.35 8.05 7.00
N SER A 14 -20.75 7.26 5.99
CA SER A 14 -21.50 6.03 6.19
C SER A 14 -20.73 4.98 6.99
N ILE A 15 -19.42 4.86 6.73
CA ILE A 15 -18.52 3.95 7.47
C ILE A 15 -18.36 4.42 8.93
N HIS A 16 -18.18 5.72 9.15
CA HIS A 16 -18.05 6.29 10.50
C HIS A 16 -19.30 6.06 11.35
N HIS A 17 -20.50 6.14 10.76
CA HIS A 17 -21.74 5.77 11.47
C HIS A 17 -21.72 4.32 11.97
N ILE A 18 -21.14 3.40 11.19
CA ILE A 18 -21.00 2.00 11.63
C ILE A 18 -20.00 1.89 12.76
N TYR A 19 -18.84 2.58 12.65
CA TYR A 19 -17.82 2.59 13.69
C TYR A 19 -18.36 3.16 15.00
N ASP A 20 -19.12 4.25 14.96
CA ASP A 20 -19.77 4.85 16.14
C ASP A 20 -20.72 3.87 16.82
N ARG A 21 -21.52 3.12 16.04
CA ARG A 21 -22.42 2.11 16.58
C ARG A 21 -21.72 0.93 17.24
N LEU A 22 -20.51 0.62 16.81
CA LEU A 22 -19.67 -0.46 17.33
C LEU A 22 -18.69 0.04 18.43
N ASP A 23 -18.73 1.33 18.75
CA ASP A 23 -17.78 1.98 19.67
C ASP A 23 -16.31 1.76 19.24
N ILE A 24 -16.07 1.83 17.92
CA ILE A 24 -14.74 1.71 17.31
C ILE A 24 -14.21 3.11 17.04
N GLN A 25 -13.02 3.39 17.54
CA GLN A 25 -12.29 4.63 17.30
C GLN A 25 -10.90 4.32 16.75
N PHE A 26 -10.48 5.08 15.74
CA PHE A 26 -9.15 5.01 15.16
C PHE A 26 -8.38 6.29 15.44
N ASP A 27 -7.11 6.18 15.80
CA ASP A 27 -6.22 7.34 15.92
C ASP A 27 -5.89 7.95 14.58
N MET A 28 -5.88 7.13 13.51
CA MET A 28 -5.60 7.56 12.15
C MET A 28 -6.27 6.65 11.12
N GLU A 29 -6.87 7.27 10.11
CA GLU A 29 -7.47 6.59 8.97
C GLU A 29 -6.81 7.09 7.69
N LEU A 30 -6.09 6.20 7.00
CA LEU A 30 -5.42 6.49 5.74
C LEU A 30 -5.80 5.43 4.71
N GLY A 31 -6.46 5.85 3.64
CA GLY A 31 -6.80 4.98 2.52
C GLY A 31 -5.59 4.71 1.62
N GLU A 32 -5.70 3.70 0.75
CA GLU A 32 -4.64 3.31 -0.19
C GLU A 32 -4.15 4.48 -1.07
N SER A 33 -5.06 5.37 -1.48
CA SER A 33 -4.73 6.53 -2.31
C SER A 33 -3.76 7.50 -1.65
N TYR A 34 -3.69 7.53 -0.32
CA TYR A 34 -2.73 8.33 0.42
C TYR A 34 -1.28 7.93 0.10
N PHE A 35 -1.04 6.65 -0.16
CA PHE A 35 0.28 6.09 -0.41
C PHE A 35 0.72 6.17 -1.88
N HIS A 36 -0.16 6.63 -2.80
CA HIS A 36 0.11 6.60 -4.24
C HIS A 36 1.45 7.24 -4.62
N ASN A 37 1.77 8.39 -4.04
CA ASN A 37 3.02 9.11 -4.33
C ASN A 37 4.28 8.40 -3.78
N ARG A 38 4.12 7.41 -2.89
CA ARG A 38 5.22 6.62 -2.33
C ARG A 38 5.57 5.41 -3.18
N LEU A 39 4.67 4.93 -4.04
CA LEU A 39 4.82 3.66 -4.77
C LEU A 39 6.01 3.67 -5.73
N GLY A 40 6.16 4.73 -6.53
CA GLY A 40 7.28 4.88 -7.46
C GLY A 40 8.65 4.89 -6.75
N PRO A 41 8.86 5.77 -5.79
CA PRO A 41 10.09 5.80 -4.99
C PRO A 41 10.40 4.48 -4.27
N LEU A 42 9.37 3.80 -3.72
CA LEU A 42 9.53 2.50 -3.09
C LEU A 42 10.06 1.45 -4.07
N VAL A 43 9.41 1.32 -5.24
CA VAL A 43 9.82 0.38 -6.29
C VAL A 43 11.26 0.65 -6.73
N GLN A 44 11.63 1.92 -6.90
CA GLN A 44 13.00 2.28 -7.27
C GLN A 44 14.01 1.85 -6.20
N ARG A 45 13.72 2.09 -4.92
CA ARG A 45 14.60 1.62 -3.81
C ARG A 45 14.75 0.11 -3.78
N LEU A 46 13.65 -0.64 -4.02
CA LEU A 46 13.71 -2.11 -4.07
C LEU A 46 14.57 -2.62 -5.21
N LEU A 47 14.57 -1.92 -6.36
CA LEU A 47 15.45 -2.23 -7.49
C LEU A 47 16.90 -1.87 -7.17
N ASP A 48 17.16 -0.67 -6.61
CA ASP A 48 18.50 -0.16 -6.35
C ASP A 48 19.25 -1.01 -5.30
N ASN A 49 18.53 -1.53 -4.30
CA ASN A 49 19.11 -2.40 -3.26
C ASN A 49 19.12 -3.90 -3.64
N GLY A 50 18.64 -4.26 -4.83
CA GLY A 50 18.65 -5.62 -5.36
C GLY A 50 17.59 -6.55 -4.76
N MET A 51 16.66 -6.04 -3.93
CA MET A 51 15.52 -6.83 -3.41
C MET A 51 14.50 -7.13 -4.50
N ALA A 52 14.30 -6.22 -5.44
CA ALA A 52 13.46 -6.43 -6.61
C ALA A 52 14.29 -6.54 -7.89
N LYS A 53 13.76 -7.26 -8.88
CA LYS A 53 14.37 -7.44 -10.20
C LYS A 53 13.32 -7.27 -11.28
N ILE A 54 13.77 -6.84 -12.48
CA ILE A 54 12.93 -6.81 -13.66
C ILE A 54 12.89 -8.22 -14.26
N SER A 55 11.69 -8.75 -14.43
CA SER A 55 11.42 -10.03 -15.06
C SER A 55 10.29 -9.85 -16.08
N GLU A 56 10.54 -10.16 -17.34
CA GLU A 56 9.56 -10.01 -18.43
C GLU A 56 8.89 -8.62 -18.49
N GLY A 57 9.67 -7.57 -18.19
CA GLY A 57 9.18 -6.19 -18.18
C GLY A 57 8.42 -5.77 -16.90
N ALA A 58 8.13 -6.70 -16.01
CA ALA A 58 7.53 -6.44 -14.70
C ALA A 58 8.59 -6.34 -13.60
N VAL A 59 8.27 -5.69 -12.49
CA VAL A 59 9.13 -5.64 -11.30
C VAL A 59 8.64 -6.67 -10.28
N CYS A 60 9.52 -7.57 -9.88
CA CYS A 60 9.22 -8.71 -9.02
C CYS A 60 10.21 -8.81 -7.86
N VAL A 61 9.73 -9.31 -6.72
CA VAL A 61 10.55 -9.75 -5.59
C VAL A 61 10.52 -11.28 -5.53
N PHE A 62 11.70 -11.90 -5.53
CA PHE A 62 11.86 -13.34 -5.44
C PHE A 62 12.16 -13.71 -3.99
N LEU A 63 11.26 -14.45 -3.36
CA LEU A 63 11.38 -14.89 -1.97
C LEU A 63 11.84 -16.34 -1.91
N ASN A 64 12.78 -16.65 -1.02
CA ASN A 64 13.23 -18.01 -0.82
C ASN A 64 12.08 -18.90 -0.31
N GLY A 65 11.92 -20.08 -0.93
CA GLY A 65 10.85 -21.02 -0.60
C GLY A 65 9.53 -20.78 -1.32
N PHE A 66 9.46 -19.79 -2.21
CA PHE A 66 8.29 -19.55 -3.06
C PHE A 66 8.67 -19.67 -4.53
N GLU A 67 7.92 -20.49 -5.28
CA GLU A 67 8.15 -20.68 -6.73
C GLU A 67 7.72 -19.46 -7.54
N VAL A 68 6.65 -18.78 -7.10
CA VAL A 68 6.10 -17.61 -7.78
C VAL A 68 6.60 -16.33 -7.12
N PRO A 69 7.22 -15.41 -7.89
CA PRO A 69 7.67 -14.16 -7.35
C PRO A 69 6.49 -13.24 -6.98
N MET A 70 6.69 -12.39 -5.98
CA MET A 70 5.75 -11.34 -5.64
C MET A 70 5.85 -10.22 -6.68
N LEU A 71 4.77 -9.98 -7.39
CA LEU A 71 4.69 -8.94 -8.42
C LEU A 71 4.46 -7.58 -7.76
N ILE A 72 5.35 -6.62 -8.02
CA ILE A 72 5.32 -5.27 -7.46
C ILE A 72 4.76 -4.26 -8.47
N ARG A 73 5.21 -4.33 -9.73
CA ARG A 73 4.73 -3.45 -10.78
C ARG A 73 4.59 -4.25 -12.08
N LYS A 74 3.45 -4.11 -12.73
CA LYS A 74 3.18 -4.75 -14.02
C LYS A 74 4.04 -4.16 -15.13
N GLN A 75 4.09 -4.87 -16.27
CA GLN A 75 4.76 -4.42 -17.48
C GLN A 75 4.19 -3.10 -18.02
N ASP A 76 2.87 -2.87 -17.88
CA ASP A 76 2.19 -1.63 -18.27
C ASP A 76 2.43 -0.46 -17.30
N GLY A 77 3.21 -0.68 -16.24
CA GLY A 77 3.54 0.31 -15.23
C GLY A 77 2.56 0.39 -14.04
N ALA A 78 1.47 -0.38 -14.06
CA ALA A 78 0.50 -0.37 -12.98
C ALA A 78 1.07 -1.04 -11.71
N TYR A 79 0.80 -0.42 -10.56
CA TYR A 79 1.13 -0.99 -9.26
C TYR A 79 0.04 -1.97 -8.81
N LEU A 80 0.42 -2.89 -7.92
CA LEU A 80 -0.46 -3.88 -7.35
C LEU A 80 -0.69 -3.58 -5.85
N TYR A 81 -1.69 -4.23 -5.25
CA TYR A 81 -1.98 -4.08 -3.83
C TYR A 81 -0.75 -4.39 -2.94
N ALA A 82 0.07 -5.38 -3.33
CA ALA A 82 1.30 -5.69 -2.61
C ALA A 82 2.26 -4.48 -2.51
N THR A 83 2.31 -3.63 -3.52
CA THR A 83 3.11 -2.41 -3.50
C THR A 83 2.54 -1.37 -2.54
N THR A 84 1.22 -1.24 -2.49
CA THR A 84 0.53 -0.36 -1.53
C THR A 84 0.73 -0.86 -0.11
N ASP A 85 0.66 -2.18 0.12
CA ASP A 85 0.93 -2.80 1.42
C ASP A 85 2.35 -2.51 1.89
N LEU A 86 3.35 -2.70 1.04
CA LEU A 86 4.74 -2.37 1.36
C LEU A 86 4.93 -0.89 1.68
N ALA A 87 4.31 0.01 0.91
CA ALA A 87 4.37 1.44 1.16
C ALA A 87 3.69 1.82 2.49
N THR A 88 2.61 1.13 2.84
CA THR A 88 1.91 1.31 4.11
C THR A 88 2.78 0.86 5.29
N ILE A 89 3.40 -0.31 5.19
CA ILE A 89 4.31 -0.83 6.22
C ILE A 89 5.52 0.10 6.41
N GLU A 90 6.14 0.53 5.31
CA GLU A 90 7.25 1.49 5.34
C GLU A 90 6.84 2.78 6.06
N TYR A 91 5.70 3.35 5.69
CA TYR A 91 5.17 4.55 6.34
C TYR A 91 4.96 4.36 7.85
N ARG A 92 4.38 3.21 8.25
CA ARG A 92 4.15 2.90 9.68
C ARG A 92 5.46 2.81 10.44
N VAL A 93 6.47 2.14 9.88
CA VAL A 93 7.79 2.03 10.50
C VAL A 93 8.45 3.40 10.64
N GLU A 94 8.45 4.21 9.58
CA GLU A 94 9.06 5.54 9.59
C GLU A 94 8.38 6.51 10.56
N THR A 95 7.03 6.49 10.59
CA THR A 95 6.24 7.48 11.30
C THR A 95 6.05 7.12 12.77
N PHE A 96 5.72 5.86 13.06
CA PHE A 96 5.35 5.43 14.40
C PHE A 96 6.46 4.68 15.13
N LYS A 97 7.47 4.19 14.41
CA LYS A 97 8.57 3.36 14.95
C LYS A 97 8.05 2.25 15.88
N PRO A 98 7.08 1.46 15.41
CA PRO A 98 6.37 0.50 16.25
C PRO A 98 7.29 -0.67 16.64
N ASP A 99 7.08 -1.23 17.82
CA ASP A 99 7.70 -2.49 18.26
C ASP A 99 7.09 -3.71 17.54
N ALA A 100 5.82 -3.61 17.13
CA ALA A 100 5.11 -4.63 16.38
C ALA A 100 4.05 -4.01 15.47
N ILE A 101 3.77 -4.66 14.35
CA ILE A 101 2.70 -4.33 13.42
C ILE A 101 1.80 -5.56 13.26
N LEU A 102 0.51 -5.41 13.56
CA LEU A 102 -0.52 -6.36 13.20
C LEU A 102 -1.10 -5.97 11.85
N TYR A 103 -1.07 -6.89 10.88
CA TYR A 103 -1.46 -6.62 9.50
C TYR A 103 -2.53 -7.60 9.02
#